data_66759ccb2b64eceeeba04805f1cc7e3d
#
_entry.id   66759ccb2b64eceeeba04805f1cc7e3d
#
_cell.length_a   1.000
_cell.length_b   1.000
_cell.length_c   1.000
_cell.angle_alpha   90.00
_cell.angle_beta   90.00
_cell.angle_gamma   90.00
#
_symmetry.space_group_name_H-M   'P 1'
#
loop_
_entity.id
_entity.type
_entity.pdbx_description
1 polymer ?
#
loop_
_entity_poly.entity_id
_entity_poly.type
_entity_poly.pdbx_seq_one_letter_code
_entity_poly.pdbx_strand_id
1 'polypeptide(L)'
;MWINFNLFICLLEGRGIKRPVEDDYTYAAAEKKAKLVEDMKVPHSSFCRSCKWEEVVPVIFNHRPHDADIPITLYHQVFAHFQEYCTNIHISMDDCDLVIKLITQMTKAFERENDRVAEFLKWTSEYFAHPVTKLPLPQIGQEADIGACHSVGNHSFCLLIGEAKNEIGEGHGCSYIQACASYAKQIGANTNNTIRKGLNPSFILYLSGPYLGIAGAVFGKDFTIDPLTHVLPLLYLKNDPEMMVSITRTFKALKTVLGELKNYYSEFQVTQHIDNLSLQRPASFPYPSSFKMDDNRDIKFIYKNQLCDGKLVFRVQGQNEEFKDKWMVVKFTQKYCKEAHKFCEKKEIAPKLFALNDLSGGWKMVVMEYLSDDEYINLYNLLKEKKDNQEDLQQKTINVAKLLHSGDYVHGDLRASNIMVSTDMKHIKIIDFDWSGKVDHAVYPHFVSTCLPWHPDVDCEKPIAKEHDLHLLKKSIESNPF
;
A
#
# COMPACT_ATOMS: atom_id res chain seq x y z
N MET A 1 -5.72 8.29 -3.62
CA MET A 1 -6.91 8.71 -2.83
C MET A 1 -7.33 7.51 -2.00
N TRP A 2 -6.71 7.32 -0.82
CA TRP A 2 -7.00 6.19 0.07
C TRP A 2 -7.62 6.74 1.34
N ILE A 3 -8.85 6.38 1.51
CA ILE A 3 -9.67 6.81 2.64
C ILE A 3 -9.38 5.87 3.79
N ASN A 4 -9.15 6.45 4.98
CA ASN A 4 -9.10 5.73 6.25
C ASN A 4 -10.47 5.10 6.59
N PHE A 5 -10.91 4.09 5.83
CA PHE A 5 -12.11 3.31 6.16
C PHE A 5 -11.89 2.39 7.37
N ASN A 6 -10.62 2.11 7.73
CA ASN A 6 -10.26 1.16 8.80
C ASN A 6 -10.35 1.71 10.23
N LEU A 7 -10.92 2.90 10.43
CA LEU A 7 -11.13 3.43 11.79
C LEU A 7 -12.23 2.70 12.56
N PHE A 8 -13.07 1.93 11.87
CA PHE A 8 -14.27 1.32 12.46
C PHE A 8 -14.03 -0.04 13.12
N ILE A 9 -13.05 -0.81 12.66
CA ILE A 9 -12.83 -2.19 13.17
C ILE A 9 -12.03 -2.18 14.48
N CYS A 10 -11.11 -1.25 14.69
CA CYS A 10 -10.38 -1.14 15.96
C CYS A 10 -11.24 -0.68 17.16
N LEU A 11 -12.45 -0.18 16.92
CA LEU A 11 -13.35 0.29 17.97
C LEU A 11 -14.27 -0.80 18.55
N LEU A 12 -14.47 -1.93 17.87
CA LEU A 12 -15.43 -2.96 18.28
C LEU A 12 -14.81 -4.19 18.95
N GLU A 13 -13.52 -4.43 18.86
CA GLU A 13 -12.88 -5.55 19.51
C GLU A 13 -11.83 -5.09 20.54
N GLY A 14 -12.26 -4.92 21.77
CA GLY A 14 -11.40 -4.78 22.95
C GLY A 14 -10.64 -6.08 23.27
N ARG A 15 -9.87 -6.61 22.32
CA ARG A 15 -8.95 -7.72 22.57
C ARG A 15 -7.57 -7.15 22.86
N GLY A 16 -7.14 -7.33 24.11
CA GLY A 16 -5.78 -7.04 24.54
C GLY A 16 -4.78 -7.67 23.58
N ILE A 17 -3.90 -6.86 23.03
CA ILE A 17 -2.83 -7.27 22.12
C ILE A 17 -1.93 -8.23 22.90
N LYS A 18 -2.02 -9.54 22.61
CA LYS A 18 -0.99 -10.50 23.02
C LYS A 18 0.24 -10.20 22.16
N ARG A 19 1.28 -9.66 22.78
CA ARG A 19 2.58 -9.42 22.13
C ARG A 19 3.16 -10.74 21.63
N PRO A 20 3.50 -10.87 20.33
CA PRO A 20 4.30 -11.99 19.88
C PRO A 20 5.77 -11.77 20.29
N VAL A 21 6.42 -12.81 20.75
CA VAL A 21 7.84 -12.86 21.12
C VAL A 21 8.70 -12.66 19.88
N GLU A 22 9.78 -11.90 19.97
CA GLU A 22 10.61 -11.36 18.86
C GLU A 22 11.26 -12.41 17.91
N ASP A 23 11.37 -13.68 18.31
CA ASP A 23 12.10 -14.71 17.55
C ASP A 23 11.24 -15.57 16.58
N ASP A 24 9.90 -15.42 16.62
CA ASP A 24 8.99 -16.33 15.90
C ASP A 24 8.60 -15.86 14.48
N TYR A 25 8.87 -14.59 14.13
CA TYR A 25 8.35 -14.01 12.89
C TYR A 25 8.99 -14.55 11.61
N THR A 26 10.26 -14.88 11.62
CA THR A 26 10.98 -15.35 10.42
C THR A 26 10.72 -16.81 10.10
N TYR A 27 10.63 -17.65 11.10
CA TYR A 27 10.41 -19.09 10.91
C TYR A 27 8.93 -19.40 10.60
N ALA A 28 8.02 -18.83 11.38
CA ALA A 28 6.56 -18.99 11.16
C ALA A 28 6.10 -18.40 9.81
N ALA A 29 6.69 -17.29 9.36
CA ALA A 29 6.41 -16.73 8.04
C ALA A 29 6.89 -17.63 6.91
N ALA A 30 8.06 -18.28 7.04
CA ALA A 30 8.57 -19.20 6.04
C ALA A 30 7.74 -20.50 5.97
N GLU A 31 7.28 -21.00 7.11
CA GLU A 31 6.45 -22.20 7.20
C GLU A 31 5.03 -21.95 6.67
N LYS A 32 4.45 -20.79 6.99
CA LYS A 32 3.18 -20.33 6.42
C LYS A 32 3.28 -20.14 4.91
N LYS A 33 4.37 -19.57 4.40
CA LYS A 33 4.67 -19.47 2.96
C LYS A 33 4.74 -20.86 2.29
N ALA A 34 5.40 -21.83 2.90
CA ALA A 34 5.49 -23.19 2.36
C ALA A 34 4.12 -23.87 2.29
N LYS A 35 3.29 -23.69 3.30
CA LYS A 35 1.92 -24.22 3.35
C LYS A 35 1.01 -23.56 2.31
N LEU A 36 1.08 -22.23 2.17
CA LEU A 36 0.33 -21.48 1.15
C LEU A 36 0.63 -21.96 -0.27
N VAL A 37 1.91 -22.25 -0.56
CA VAL A 37 2.36 -22.82 -1.84
C VAL A 37 1.79 -24.21 -2.07
N GLU A 38 1.64 -25.01 -1.03
CA GLU A 38 1.10 -26.37 -1.13
C GLU A 38 -0.41 -26.39 -1.35
N ASP A 39 -1.13 -25.48 -0.69
CA ASP A 39 -2.57 -25.30 -0.83
C ASP A 39 -2.97 -24.77 -2.23
N MET A 40 -2.06 -24.12 -2.96
CA MET A 40 -2.29 -23.59 -4.32
C MET A 40 -2.21 -24.63 -5.45
N LYS A 41 -2.03 -25.91 -5.14
CA LYS A 41 -2.03 -27.01 -6.13
C LYS A 41 -3.42 -27.32 -6.73
N VAL A 42 -4.44 -26.56 -6.38
CA VAL A 42 -5.82 -26.75 -6.86
C VAL A 42 -5.98 -26.33 -8.32
N PRO A 43 -6.70 -27.06 -9.19
CA PRO A 43 -6.90 -26.71 -10.59
C PRO A 43 -7.59 -25.37 -10.80
N HIS A 44 -7.19 -24.62 -11.82
CA HIS A 44 -7.73 -23.31 -12.22
C HIS A 44 -9.26 -23.25 -12.31
N SER A 45 -9.87 -24.27 -12.87
CA SER A 45 -11.32 -24.37 -13.05
C SER A 45 -12.10 -24.52 -11.72
N SER A 46 -11.45 -25.00 -10.66
CA SER A 46 -12.06 -25.16 -9.35
C SER A 46 -12.09 -23.82 -8.59
N PHE A 47 -11.15 -22.93 -8.87
CA PHE A 47 -11.09 -21.59 -8.28
C PHE A 47 -12.27 -20.70 -8.68
N CYS A 48 -12.76 -20.86 -9.90
CA CYS A 48 -13.82 -20.01 -10.43
C CYS A 48 -15.21 -20.65 -10.33
N ARG A 49 -15.30 -21.97 -10.18
CA ARG A 49 -16.60 -22.71 -10.17
C ARG A 49 -17.20 -22.89 -8.78
N SER A 50 -16.38 -22.90 -7.75
CA SER A 50 -16.91 -23.01 -6.40
C SER A 50 -17.02 -21.63 -5.80
N CYS A 51 -18.19 -21.30 -5.27
CA CYS A 51 -18.37 -20.16 -4.36
C CYS A 51 -17.58 -20.35 -3.05
N LYS A 52 -16.54 -21.17 -3.05
CA LYS A 52 -15.60 -21.42 -1.97
C LYS A 52 -14.50 -20.37 -1.94
N TRP A 53 -14.87 -19.12 -2.18
CA TRP A 53 -14.02 -17.95 -1.98
C TRP A 53 -13.40 -17.94 -0.59
N GLU A 54 -14.16 -18.38 0.41
CA GLU A 54 -13.73 -18.45 1.80
C GLU A 54 -12.54 -19.39 2.04
N GLU A 55 -12.35 -20.41 1.18
CA GLU A 55 -11.23 -21.35 1.31
C GLU A 55 -9.95 -20.86 0.57
N VAL A 56 -10.10 -19.96 -0.40
CA VAL A 56 -9.01 -19.55 -1.31
C VAL A 56 -8.61 -18.10 -1.09
N VAL A 57 -9.56 -17.23 -0.79
CA VAL A 57 -9.37 -15.80 -0.55
C VAL A 57 -8.46 -15.50 0.65
N PRO A 58 -8.40 -16.31 1.73
CA PRO A 58 -7.44 -16.08 2.81
C PRO A 58 -5.96 -16.12 2.37
N VAL A 59 -5.70 -16.58 1.15
CA VAL A 59 -4.35 -16.79 0.60
C VAL A 59 -3.90 -15.61 -0.27
N ILE A 60 -4.87 -14.88 -0.87
CA ILE A 60 -4.60 -13.78 -1.79
C ILE A 60 -5.33 -12.54 -1.31
N PHE A 61 -4.58 -11.57 -0.77
CA PHE A 61 -5.12 -10.25 -0.45
C PHE A 61 -5.30 -9.46 -1.75
N ASN A 62 -6.53 -9.29 -2.18
CA ASN A 62 -6.93 -8.55 -3.38
C ASN A 62 -8.11 -7.62 -3.12
N HIS A 63 -8.25 -7.15 -1.90
CA HIS A 63 -9.36 -6.34 -1.40
C HIS A 63 -10.75 -7.02 -1.49
N ARG A 64 -10.76 -8.38 -1.50
CA ARG A 64 -11.99 -9.18 -1.49
C ARG A 64 -11.82 -10.44 -0.63
N PRO A 65 -12.47 -10.60 0.49
CA PRO A 65 -13.30 -9.65 1.25
C PRO A 65 -12.51 -8.81 2.25
N HIS A 66 -11.19 -8.98 2.34
CA HIS A 66 -10.33 -8.32 3.32
C HIS A 66 -9.45 -7.26 2.68
N ASP A 67 -9.19 -6.20 3.41
CA ASP A 67 -8.25 -5.17 3.04
C ASP A 67 -6.82 -5.67 3.24
N ALA A 68 -5.91 -5.27 2.34
CA ALA A 68 -4.48 -5.47 2.55
C ALA A 68 -3.95 -4.39 3.51
N ASP A 69 -3.11 -4.80 4.47
CA ASP A 69 -2.54 -3.88 5.45
C ASP A 69 -1.59 -2.86 4.83
N ILE A 70 -0.76 -3.29 3.89
CA ILE A 70 0.27 -2.46 3.24
C ILE A 70 -0.01 -2.38 1.74
N PRO A 71 -0.21 -1.18 1.17
CA PRO A 71 -0.37 -1.01 -0.27
C PRO A 71 0.85 -1.52 -1.05
N ILE A 72 0.61 -2.09 -2.22
CA ILE A 72 1.67 -2.67 -3.05
C ILE A 72 2.75 -1.65 -3.44
N THR A 73 2.37 -0.38 -3.57
CA THR A 73 3.27 0.74 -3.84
C THR A 73 4.28 1.00 -2.72
N LEU A 74 4.01 0.52 -1.51
CA LEU A 74 4.94 0.53 -0.38
C LEU A 74 5.72 -0.78 -0.21
N TYR A 75 5.33 -1.87 -0.88
CA TYR A 75 6.16 -3.07 -0.95
C TYR A 75 7.30 -2.91 -1.97
N HIS A 76 7.02 -2.30 -3.13
CA HIS A 76 8.04 -2.05 -4.16
C HIS A 76 7.75 -0.77 -4.94
N GLN A 77 8.77 0.08 -5.07
CA GLN A 77 8.64 1.40 -5.71
C GLN A 77 8.21 1.34 -7.18
N VAL A 78 8.47 0.23 -7.88
CA VAL A 78 8.09 0.07 -9.30
C VAL A 78 6.60 0.30 -9.55
N PHE A 79 5.75 -0.07 -8.58
CA PHE A 79 4.29 0.13 -8.69
C PHE A 79 3.89 1.59 -8.49
N ALA A 80 4.59 2.30 -7.61
CA ALA A 80 4.42 3.74 -7.45
C ALA A 80 4.88 4.51 -8.69
N HIS A 81 6.05 4.16 -9.25
CA HIS A 81 6.53 4.71 -10.52
C HIS A 81 5.53 4.48 -11.66
N PHE A 82 4.94 3.29 -11.74
CA PHE A 82 3.92 3.00 -12.73
C PHE A 82 2.74 3.99 -12.65
N GLN A 83 2.20 4.21 -11.45
CA GLN A 83 1.08 5.14 -11.24
C GLN A 83 1.47 6.59 -11.58
N GLU A 84 2.66 7.03 -11.22
CA GLU A 84 3.18 8.35 -11.58
C GLU A 84 3.33 8.49 -13.10
N TYR A 85 3.90 7.49 -13.77
CA TYR A 85 4.10 7.51 -15.22
C TYR A 85 2.76 7.48 -15.97
N CYS A 86 1.73 6.81 -15.47
CA CYS A 86 0.38 6.85 -16.07
C CYS A 86 -0.17 8.26 -16.19
N THR A 87 0.26 9.20 -15.34
CA THR A 87 -0.22 10.59 -15.33
C THR A 87 0.70 11.54 -16.08
N ASN A 88 2.02 11.34 -16.03
CA ASN A 88 2.98 12.39 -16.44
C ASN A 88 4.01 11.97 -17.50
N ILE A 89 4.08 10.67 -17.89
CA ILE A 89 5.06 10.25 -18.89
C ILE A 89 4.81 10.89 -20.24
N HIS A 90 5.91 11.33 -20.89
CA HIS A 90 5.83 11.84 -22.26
C HIS A 90 5.58 10.69 -23.24
N ILE A 91 4.58 10.87 -24.13
CA ILE A 91 4.24 9.93 -25.19
C ILE A 91 4.65 10.51 -26.55
N SER A 92 5.15 9.65 -27.42
CA SER A 92 5.49 10.01 -28.81
C SER A 92 4.34 9.69 -29.77
N MET A 93 4.43 10.18 -31.01
CA MET A 93 3.51 9.81 -32.07
C MET A 93 3.53 8.30 -32.33
N ASP A 94 4.71 7.68 -32.30
CA ASP A 94 4.85 6.23 -32.47
C ASP A 94 4.12 5.44 -31.37
N ASP A 95 4.20 5.91 -30.11
CA ASP A 95 3.44 5.31 -29.01
C ASP A 95 1.93 5.39 -29.28
N CYS A 96 1.44 6.53 -29.74
CA CYS A 96 0.03 6.73 -30.08
C CYS A 96 -0.39 5.82 -31.24
N ASP A 97 0.38 5.75 -32.31
CA ASP A 97 0.06 4.94 -33.49
C ASP A 97 0.02 3.44 -33.15
N LEU A 98 0.95 2.97 -32.33
CA LEU A 98 0.96 1.58 -31.90
C LEU A 98 -0.23 1.26 -31.01
N VAL A 99 -0.63 2.16 -30.11
CA VAL A 99 -1.81 1.95 -29.26
C VAL A 99 -3.11 2.03 -30.07
N ILE A 100 -3.21 2.92 -31.06
CA ILE A 100 -4.36 2.96 -31.99
C ILE A 100 -4.49 1.63 -32.72
N LYS A 101 -3.39 1.02 -33.17
CA LYS A 101 -3.42 -0.31 -33.82
C LYS A 101 -3.95 -1.37 -32.85
N LEU A 102 -3.51 -1.38 -31.58
CA LEU A 102 -4.03 -2.29 -30.55
C LEU A 102 -5.54 -2.13 -30.39
N ILE A 103 -5.99 -0.90 -30.14
CA ILE A 103 -7.40 -0.59 -29.91
C ILE A 103 -8.25 -1.04 -31.13
N THR A 104 -7.78 -0.74 -32.36
CA THR A 104 -8.44 -1.15 -33.57
C THR A 104 -8.60 -2.67 -33.68
N GLN A 105 -7.62 -3.43 -33.21
CA GLN A 105 -7.73 -4.89 -33.18
C GLN A 105 -8.63 -5.38 -32.06
N MET A 106 -8.46 -4.86 -30.83
CA MET A 106 -9.21 -5.34 -29.67
C MET A 106 -10.69 -5.01 -29.68
N THR A 107 -11.10 -3.98 -30.44
CA THR A 107 -12.52 -3.62 -30.68
C THR A 107 -13.26 -4.70 -31.46
N LYS A 108 -12.58 -5.54 -32.23
CA LYS A 108 -13.20 -6.59 -33.05
C LYS A 108 -13.82 -7.67 -32.17
N ALA A 109 -14.93 -8.24 -32.65
CA ALA A 109 -15.44 -9.49 -32.09
C ALA A 109 -14.54 -10.66 -32.55
N PHE A 110 -14.22 -11.55 -31.63
CA PHE A 110 -13.45 -12.76 -31.91
C PHE A 110 -14.33 -13.99 -31.67
N GLU A 111 -14.21 -14.99 -32.54
CA GLU A 111 -14.95 -16.24 -32.35
C GLU A 111 -14.47 -17.03 -31.14
N ARG A 112 -13.16 -16.98 -30.85
CA ARG A 112 -12.54 -17.73 -29.77
C ARG A 112 -11.59 -16.86 -28.93
N GLU A 113 -11.51 -17.13 -27.65
CA GLU A 113 -10.59 -16.49 -26.70
C GLU A 113 -9.13 -16.55 -27.19
N ASN A 114 -8.69 -17.70 -27.71
CA ASN A 114 -7.33 -17.87 -28.22
C ASN A 114 -6.99 -16.94 -29.40
N ASP A 115 -7.95 -16.57 -30.22
CA ASP A 115 -7.72 -15.67 -31.37
C ASP A 115 -7.50 -14.24 -30.87
N ARG A 116 -8.26 -13.80 -29.84
CA ARG A 116 -8.06 -12.52 -29.17
C ARG A 116 -6.69 -12.48 -28.45
N VAL A 117 -6.35 -13.54 -27.72
CA VAL A 117 -5.05 -13.68 -27.04
C VAL A 117 -3.91 -13.60 -28.06
N ALA A 118 -3.99 -14.31 -29.18
CA ALA A 118 -2.93 -14.29 -30.19
C ALA A 118 -2.68 -12.90 -30.78
N GLU A 119 -3.73 -12.13 -31.08
CA GLU A 119 -3.60 -10.75 -31.57
C GLU A 119 -3.02 -9.82 -30.50
N PHE A 120 -3.45 -9.98 -29.24
CA PHE A 120 -2.90 -9.20 -28.13
C PHE A 120 -1.42 -9.49 -27.90
N LEU A 121 -1.01 -10.76 -27.89
CA LEU A 121 0.37 -11.18 -27.72
C LEU A 121 1.29 -10.69 -28.85
N LYS A 122 0.79 -10.75 -30.09
CA LYS A 122 1.52 -10.22 -31.24
C LYS A 122 1.85 -8.74 -31.06
N TRP A 123 0.86 -7.93 -30.70
CA TRP A 123 1.05 -6.51 -30.48
C TRP A 123 1.94 -6.22 -29.27
N THR A 124 1.72 -6.90 -28.13
CA THR A 124 2.51 -6.66 -26.92
C THR A 124 3.99 -7.00 -27.12
N SER A 125 4.30 -8.06 -27.86
CA SER A 125 5.68 -8.45 -28.18
C SER A 125 6.39 -7.39 -29.05
N GLU A 126 5.66 -6.78 -30.00
CA GLU A 126 6.18 -5.68 -30.81
C GLU A 126 6.37 -4.43 -29.98
N TYR A 127 5.38 -4.04 -29.16
CA TYR A 127 5.39 -2.80 -28.40
C TYR A 127 6.42 -2.80 -27.28
N PHE A 128 6.49 -3.85 -26.47
CA PHE A 128 7.41 -3.91 -25.33
C PHE A 128 8.86 -4.21 -25.75
N ALA A 129 9.11 -4.56 -26.98
CA ALA A 129 10.41 -5.05 -27.45
C ALA A 129 10.98 -6.16 -26.55
N HIS A 130 10.09 -6.97 -25.99
CA HIS A 130 10.37 -8.07 -25.08
C HIS A 130 9.39 -9.21 -25.39
N PRO A 131 9.84 -10.47 -25.38
CA PRO A 131 8.93 -11.59 -25.63
C PRO A 131 7.79 -11.63 -24.61
N VAL A 132 6.58 -11.44 -25.08
CA VAL A 132 5.34 -11.68 -24.32
C VAL A 132 4.63 -12.84 -24.98
N THR A 133 4.51 -13.94 -24.28
CA THR A 133 3.98 -15.21 -24.80
C THR A 133 3.05 -15.84 -23.81
N LYS A 134 2.38 -16.94 -24.18
CA LYS A 134 1.77 -17.81 -23.17
C LYS A 134 2.85 -18.31 -22.22
N LEU A 135 2.53 -18.31 -20.93
CA LEU A 135 3.49 -18.68 -19.89
C LEU A 135 3.13 -20.04 -19.31
N PRO A 136 3.93 -21.08 -19.57
CA PRO A 136 3.76 -22.37 -18.91
C PRO A 136 3.87 -22.23 -17.39
N LEU A 137 2.89 -22.78 -16.67
CA LEU A 137 2.89 -22.86 -15.22
C LEU A 137 3.52 -24.18 -14.80
N PRO A 138 4.72 -24.18 -14.22
CA PRO A 138 5.43 -25.41 -13.90
C PRO A 138 4.60 -26.34 -13.01
N GLN A 139 4.74 -27.67 -13.22
CA GLN A 139 4.13 -28.75 -12.42
C GLN A 139 2.60 -28.94 -12.55
N ILE A 140 1.85 -28.10 -13.27
CA ILE A 140 0.38 -28.18 -13.29
C ILE A 140 -0.15 -28.52 -14.69
N GLY A 141 0.70 -28.51 -15.72
CA GLY A 141 0.28 -28.74 -17.12
C GLY A 141 -0.68 -27.66 -17.64
N GLN A 142 -0.63 -26.46 -17.06
CA GLN A 142 -1.45 -25.29 -17.44
C GLN A 142 -0.57 -24.16 -17.95
N GLU A 143 -1.17 -23.21 -18.63
CA GLU A 143 -0.51 -21.99 -19.12
C GLU A 143 -1.33 -20.77 -18.70
N ALA A 144 -0.66 -19.68 -18.37
CA ALA A 144 -1.27 -18.36 -18.36
C ALA A 144 -1.30 -17.80 -19.80
N ASP A 145 -2.37 -17.10 -20.16
CA ASP A 145 -2.56 -16.58 -21.52
C ASP A 145 -1.52 -15.55 -21.92
N ILE A 146 -1.00 -14.79 -20.97
CA ILE A 146 -0.07 -13.68 -21.16
C ILE A 146 1.07 -13.83 -20.16
N GLY A 147 2.30 -13.74 -20.60
CA GLY A 147 3.44 -13.78 -19.70
C GLY A 147 4.72 -13.21 -20.29
N ALA A 148 5.53 -12.59 -19.44
CA ALA A 148 6.88 -12.16 -19.74
C ALA A 148 7.79 -12.47 -18.56
N CYS A 149 8.90 -13.12 -18.82
CA CYS A 149 9.88 -13.49 -17.80
C CYS A 149 11.26 -12.94 -18.15
N HIS A 150 12.06 -12.70 -17.12
CA HIS A 150 13.47 -12.36 -17.24
C HIS A 150 14.32 -13.46 -16.61
N SER A 151 15.22 -14.04 -17.40
CA SER A 151 16.14 -15.07 -16.93
C SER A 151 17.44 -14.45 -16.42
N VAL A 152 17.83 -14.86 -15.21
CA VAL A 152 19.05 -14.42 -14.55
C VAL A 152 19.77 -15.67 -14.04
N GLY A 153 20.82 -16.07 -14.75
CA GLY A 153 21.45 -17.39 -14.53
C GLY A 153 20.46 -18.52 -14.79
N ASN A 154 20.30 -19.39 -13.80
CA ASN A 154 19.35 -20.52 -13.85
C ASN A 154 17.96 -20.16 -13.32
N HIS A 155 17.69 -18.88 -13.05
CA HIS A 155 16.43 -18.42 -12.46
C HIS A 155 15.60 -17.64 -13.45
N SER A 156 14.30 -17.89 -13.48
CA SER A 156 13.34 -17.13 -14.29
C SER A 156 12.39 -16.35 -13.38
N PHE A 157 12.42 -15.05 -13.51
CA PHE A 157 11.57 -14.12 -12.75
C PHE A 157 10.42 -13.63 -13.62
N CYS A 158 9.21 -13.74 -13.11
CA CYS A 158 8.02 -13.25 -13.80
C CYS A 158 7.95 -11.73 -13.69
N LEU A 159 7.99 -11.03 -14.82
CA LEU A 159 7.82 -9.58 -14.89
C LEU A 159 6.34 -9.21 -15.05
N LEU A 160 5.62 -10.03 -15.83
CA LEU A 160 4.24 -9.82 -16.23
C LEU A 160 3.55 -11.17 -16.36
N ILE A 161 2.33 -11.29 -15.83
CA ILE A 161 1.48 -12.45 -16.01
C ILE A 161 0.03 -11.99 -16.21
N GLY A 162 -0.75 -12.70 -17.03
CA GLY A 162 -2.13 -12.29 -17.25
C GLY A 162 -3.00 -13.38 -17.85
N GLU A 163 -4.29 -13.10 -17.78
CA GLU A 163 -5.36 -13.97 -18.27
C GLU A 163 -6.35 -13.17 -19.12
N ALA A 164 -6.91 -13.80 -20.08
CA ALA A 164 -7.89 -13.21 -20.97
C ALA A 164 -9.23 -13.95 -20.96
N LYS A 165 -10.28 -13.24 -21.32
CA LYS A 165 -11.60 -13.77 -21.69
C LYS A 165 -12.05 -13.14 -22.98
N ASN A 166 -12.74 -13.91 -23.82
CA ASN A 166 -13.17 -13.42 -25.11
C ASN A 166 -14.13 -12.24 -24.98
N GLU A 167 -15.10 -12.34 -24.07
CA GLU A 167 -16.03 -11.25 -23.75
C GLU A 167 -16.34 -11.21 -22.24
N ILE A 168 -16.93 -10.10 -21.78
CA ILE A 168 -17.40 -9.98 -20.40
C ILE A 168 -18.55 -10.96 -20.17
N GLY A 169 -18.41 -11.81 -19.15
CA GLY A 169 -19.44 -12.81 -18.81
C GLY A 169 -19.38 -14.08 -19.64
N GLU A 170 -18.48 -14.18 -20.60
CA GLU A 170 -18.27 -15.41 -21.35
C GLU A 170 -17.41 -16.40 -20.57
N GLY A 171 -17.79 -17.68 -20.60
CA GLY A 171 -17.08 -18.75 -19.91
C GLY A 171 -17.32 -18.78 -18.41
N HIS A 172 -16.55 -19.62 -17.72
CA HIS A 172 -16.72 -19.88 -16.28
C HIS A 172 -15.53 -19.30 -15.49
N GLY A 173 -15.34 -17.97 -15.52
CA GLY A 173 -14.27 -17.40 -14.71
C GLY A 173 -14.06 -15.90 -14.93
N CYS A 174 -13.47 -15.28 -13.92
CA CYS A 174 -13.03 -13.88 -13.94
C CYS A 174 -11.56 -13.82 -14.33
N SER A 175 -11.21 -13.10 -15.41
CA SER A 175 -9.82 -12.96 -15.86
C SER A 175 -8.90 -12.40 -14.76
N TYR A 176 -9.38 -11.44 -13.97
CA TYR A 176 -8.61 -10.90 -12.83
C TYR A 176 -8.25 -11.99 -11.80
N ILE A 177 -9.23 -12.78 -11.39
CA ILE A 177 -9.01 -13.82 -10.39
C ILE A 177 -8.12 -14.94 -10.92
N GLN A 178 -8.30 -15.30 -12.20
CA GLN A 178 -7.45 -16.29 -12.85
C GLN A 178 -5.99 -15.80 -12.91
N ALA A 179 -5.78 -14.53 -13.26
CA ALA A 179 -4.46 -13.92 -13.30
C ALA A 179 -3.79 -13.87 -11.91
N CYS A 180 -4.55 -13.54 -10.86
CA CYS A 180 -4.07 -13.63 -9.47
C CYS A 180 -3.63 -15.06 -9.11
N ALA A 181 -4.45 -16.06 -9.46
CA ALA A 181 -4.13 -17.46 -9.23
C ALA A 181 -2.91 -17.93 -10.04
N SER A 182 -2.79 -17.48 -11.30
CA SER A 182 -1.64 -17.80 -12.15
C SER A 182 -0.33 -17.26 -11.59
N TYR A 183 -0.34 -16.01 -11.06
CA TYR A 183 0.82 -15.47 -10.35
C TYR A 183 1.19 -16.31 -9.13
N ALA A 184 0.23 -16.63 -8.27
CA ALA A 184 0.48 -17.43 -7.08
C ALA A 184 1.03 -18.83 -7.42
N LYS A 185 0.50 -19.47 -8.47
CA LYS A 185 0.98 -20.76 -8.99
C LYS A 185 2.40 -20.65 -9.56
N GLN A 186 2.70 -19.58 -10.29
CA GLN A 186 4.04 -19.34 -10.84
C GLN A 186 5.10 -19.25 -9.73
N ILE A 187 4.79 -18.58 -8.62
CA ILE A 187 5.66 -18.50 -7.45
C ILE A 187 5.73 -19.85 -6.73
N GLY A 188 4.57 -20.49 -6.53
CA GLY A 188 4.46 -21.76 -5.82
C GLY A 188 5.17 -22.93 -6.48
N ALA A 189 5.12 -22.98 -7.80
CA ALA A 189 5.78 -24.02 -8.59
C ALA A 189 7.31 -23.87 -8.63
N ASN A 190 7.84 -22.71 -8.24
CA ASN A 190 9.28 -22.49 -8.24
C ASN A 190 9.93 -23.23 -7.06
N THR A 191 10.78 -24.21 -7.35
CA THR A 191 11.49 -25.01 -6.33
C THR A 191 12.66 -24.24 -5.70
N ASN A 192 13.02 -23.09 -6.25
CA ASN A 192 14.15 -22.31 -5.77
C ASN A 192 13.80 -21.51 -4.50
N ASN A 193 14.53 -21.77 -3.43
CA ASN A 193 14.35 -21.09 -2.14
C ASN A 193 14.56 -19.57 -2.24
N THR A 194 15.44 -19.08 -3.13
CA THR A 194 15.71 -17.65 -3.31
C THR A 194 14.48 -16.94 -3.86
N ILE A 195 13.81 -17.53 -4.86
CA ILE A 195 12.56 -16.98 -5.42
C ILE A 195 11.45 -17.04 -4.36
N ARG A 196 11.32 -18.16 -3.65
CA ARG A 196 10.30 -18.31 -2.60
C ARG A 196 10.49 -17.34 -1.42
N LYS A 197 11.70 -16.91 -1.14
CA LYS A 197 12.01 -15.96 -0.06
C LYS A 197 11.89 -14.50 -0.49
N GLY A 198 11.95 -14.18 -1.79
CA GLY A 198 11.87 -12.83 -2.34
C GLY A 198 10.45 -12.29 -2.41
N LEU A 199 10.31 -10.98 -2.57
CA LEU A 199 9.03 -10.30 -2.79
C LEU A 199 8.39 -10.63 -4.15
N ASN A 200 9.20 -10.99 -5.14
CA ASN A 200 8.77 -11.34 -6.49
C ASN A 200 7.79 -10.33 -7.13
N PRO A 201 8.09 -9.03 -7.13
CA PRO A 201 7.20 -8.05 -7.73
C PRO A 201 6.92 -8.38 -9.19
N SER A 202 5.63 -8.32 -9.58
CA SER A 202 5.17 -8.67 -10.93
C SER A 202 3.97 -7.81 -11.29
N PHE A 203 3.80 -7.51 -12.58
CA PHE A 203 2.56 -6.89 -13.05
C PHE A 203 1.57 -7.97 -13.47
N ILE A 204 0.29 -7.70 -13.21
CA ILE A 204 -0.82 -8.57 -13.61
C ILE A 204 -1.65 -7.85 -14.65
N LEU A 205 -1.90 -8.53 -15.77
CA LEU A 205 -2.85 -8.10 -16.78
C LEU A 205 -4.11 -8.96 -16.74
N TYR A 206 -5.27 -8.34 -16.85
CA TYR A 206 -6.52 -9.06 -17.04
C TYR A 206 -7.35 -8.41 -18.13
N LEU A 207 -7.66 -9.20 -19.15
CA LEU A 207 -8.37 -8.77 -20.35
C LEU A 207 -9.72 -9.49 -20.42
N SER A 208 -10.82 -8.74 -20.61
CA SER A 208 -12.15 -9.31 -20.85
C SER A 208 -12.82 -8.55 -21.98
N GLY A 209 -12.93 -9.18 -23.13
CA GLY A 209 -13.30 -8.47 -24.36
C GLY A 209 -12.29 -7.34 -24.62
N PRO A 210 -12.75 -6.13 -24.94
CA PRO A 210 -11.89 -4.97 -25.14
C PRO A 210 -11.54 -4.24 -23.83
N TYR A 211 -11.71 -4.84 -22.66
CA TYR A 211 -11.50 -4.18 -21.37
C TYR A 211 -10.27 -4.75 -20.65
N LEU A 212 -9.28 -3.89 -20.44
CA LEU A 212 -8.00 -4.24 -19.82
C LEU A 212 -7.86 -3.61 -18.44
N GLY A 213 -7.43 -4.40 -17.47
CA GLY A 213 -6.97 -3.87 -16.20
C GLY A 213 -5.53 -4.29 -15.90
N ILE A 214 -4.84 -3.46 -15.13
CA ILE A 214 -3.47 -3.70 -14.68
C ILE A 214 -3.44 -3.65 -13.15
N ALA A 215 -2.83 -4.68 -12.56
CA ALA A 215 -2.59 -4.75 -11.13
C ALA A 215 -1.10 -5.00 -10.88
N GLY A 216 -0.65 -4.77 -9.66
CA GLY A 216 0.65 -5.18 -9.17
C GLY A 216 0.50 -6.38 -8.24
N ALA A 217 1.50 -7.22 -8.18
CA ALA A 217 1.53 -8.39 -7.31
C ALA A 217 2.88 -8.52 -6.59
N VAL A 218 2.83 -8.89 -5.32
CA VAL A 218 4.01 -9.26 -4.53
C VAL A 218 3.71 -10.51 -3.70
N PHE A 219 4.77 -11.24 -3.36
CA PHE A 219 4.72 -12.34 -2.43
C PHE A 219 5.51 -11.96 -1.16
N GLY A 220 4.84 -11.29 -0.26
CA GLY A 220 5.36 -10.93 1.06
C GLY A 220 5.12 -12.02 2.11
N LYS A 221 4.50 -11.63 3.21
CA LYS A 221 3.92 -12.55 4.20
C LYS A 221 2.80 -13.38 3.57
N ASP A 222 2.04 -12.75 2.69
CA ASP A 222 0.93 -13.31 1.93
C ASP A 222 1.04 -12.84 0.46
N PHE A 223 0.23 -13.37 -0.45
CA PHE A 223 0.11 -12.82 -1.81
C PHE A 223 -0.71 -11.54 -1.74
N THR A 224 -0.09 -10.41 -2.03
CA THR A 224 -0.77 -9.10 -2.08
C THR A 224 -0.88 -8.65 -3.52
N ILE A 225 -2.09 -8.29 -3.95
CA ILE A 225 -2.41 -7.88 -5.31
C ILE A 225 -3.33 -6.68 -5.27
N ASP A 226 -2.84 -5.53 -5.71
CA ASP A 226 -3.60 -4.29 -5.75
C ASP A 226 -3.85 -3.86 -7.20
N PRO A 227 -5.09 -3.49 -7.58
CA PRO A 227 -5.36 -2.81 -8.85
C PRO A 227 -4.56 -1.50 -8.91
N LEU A 228 -3.85 -1.30 -10.02
CA LEU A 228 -3.06 -0.09 -10.26
C LEU A 228 -3.74 0.86 -11.26
N THR A 229 -4.69 0.37 -12.05
CA THR A 229 -5.49 1.17 -12.98
C THR A 229 -6.97 0.93 -12.78
N HIS A 230 -7.78 1.88 -13.22
CA HIS A 230 -9.16 1.56 -13.60
C HIS A 230 -9.15 0.58 -14.77
N VAL A 231 -10.30 -0.06 -15.04
CA VAL A 231 -10.44 -0.87 -16.25
C VAL A 231 -10.44 0.06 -17.46
N LEU A 232 -9.49 -0.15 -18.37
CA LEU A 232 -9.27 0.64 -19.57
C LEU A 232 -10.09 0.08 -20.71
N PRO A 233 -10.96 0.88 -21.37
CA PRO A 233 -11.69 0.45 -22.55
C PRO A 233 -10.76 0.55 -23.77
N LEU A 234 -10.31 -0.59 -24.30
CA LEU A 234 -9.59 -0.66 -25.58
C LEU A 234 -10.58 -0.52 -26.75
N LEU A 235 -11.33 0.58 -26.75
CA LEU A 235 -12.33 0.94 -27.73
C LEU A 235 -11.92 2.21 -28.46
N TYR A 236 -12.12 2.26 -29.75
CA TYR A 236 -11.82 3.45 -30.55
C TYR A 236 -12.96 4.46 -30.45
N LEU A 237 -12.81 5.45 -29.58
CA LEU A 237 -13.72 6.57 -29.42
C LEU A 237 -13.12 7.82 -30.06
N LYS A 238 -13.53 8.11 -31.29
CA LYS A 238 -12.98 9.19 -32.13
C LYS A 238 -13.02 10.57 -31.49
N ASN A 239 -13.97 10.81 -30.60
CA ASN A 239 -14.20 12.12 -29.95
C ASN A 239 -13.70 12.19 -28.52
N ASP A 240 -12.92 11.20 -28.06
CA ASP A 240 -12.33 11.18 -26.72
C ASP A 240 -10.79 11.07 -26.79
N PRO A 241 -10.10 12.17 -27.09
CA PRO A 241 -8.64 12.17 -27.16
C PRO A 241 -7.99 11.95 -25.77
N GLU A 242 -8.64 12.34 -24.68
CA GLU A 242 -8.08 12.18 -23.32
C GLU A 242 -8.03 10.71 -22.94
N MET A 243 -9.06 9.93 -23.28
CA MET A 243 -9.02 8.48 -23.07
C MET A 243 -7.88 7.84 -23.87
N MET A 244 -7.68 8.23 -25.12
CA MET A 244 -6.60 7.73 -25.96
C MET A 244 -5.23 8.05 -25.37
N VAL A 245 -5.04 9.29 -24.90
CA VAL A 245 -3.82 9.71 -24.21
C VAL A 245 -3.60 8.91 -22.93
N SER A 246 -4.63 8.70 -22.13
CA SER A 246 -4.58 7.92 -20.89
C SER A 246 -4.15 6.47 -21.15
N ILE A 247 -4.74 5.81 -22.14
CA ILE A 247 -4.39 4.44 -22.54
C ILE A 247 -2.93 4.39 -23.02
N THR A 248 -2.54 5.36 -23.88
CA THR A 248 -1.16 5.42 -24.41
C THR A 248 -0.13 5.61 -23.28
N ARG A 249 -0.40 6.52 -22.35
CA ARG A 249 0.47 6.72 -21.15
C ARG A 249 0.56 5.45 -20.31
N THR A 250 -0.54 4.76 -20.11
CA THR A 250 -0.57 3.52 -19.34
C THR A 250 0.32 2.43 -19.96
N PHE A 251 0.23 2.21 -21.27
CA PHE A 251 1.11 1.25 -21.94
C PHE A 251 2.56 1.70 -21.95
N LYS A 252 2.82 3.01 -22.13
CA LYS A 252 4.19 3.56 -22.05
C LYS A 252 4.76 3.41 -20.65
N ALA A 253 3.98 3.69 -19.62
CA ALA A 253 4.33 3.47 -18.22
C ALA A 253 4.68 1.99 -17.98
N LEU A 254 3.81 1.07 -18.40
CA LEU A 254 4.04 -0.37 -18.26
C LEU A 254 5.36 -0.80 -18.94
N LYS A 255 5.60 -0.35 -20.18
CA LYS A 255 6.87 -0.62 -20.89
C LYS A 255 8.08 -0.14 -20.08
N THR A 256 8.01 1.05 -19.52
CA THR A 256 9.10 1.65 -18.75
C THR A 256 9.38 0.86 -17.48
N VAL A 257 8.33 0.56 -16.70
CA VAL A 257 8.50 -0.15 -15.42
C VAL A 257 8.85 -1.62 -15.57
N LEU A 258 8.49 -2.27 -16.68
CA LEU A 258 8.99 -3.61 -17.00
C LEU A 258 10.52 -3.60 -17.21
N GLY A 259 11.06 -2.51 -17.78
CA GLY A 259 12.49 -2.28 -17.87
C GLY A 259 13.15 -2.10 -16.49
N GLU A 260 12.53 -1.29 -15.61
CA GLU A 260 13.01 -1.12 -14.23
C GLU A 260 12.99 -2.44 -13.45
N LEU A 261 11.92 -3.21 -13.60
CA LEU A 261 11.77 -4.50 -12.94
C LEU A 261 12.79 -5.54 -13.45
N LYS A 262 13.09 -5.51 -14.74
CA LYS A 262 14.17 -6.31 -15.32
C LYS A 262 15.53 -5.96 -14.71
N ASN A 263 15.84 -4.66 -14.57
CA ASN A 263 17.08 -4.19 -13.94
C ASN A 263 17.15 -4.64 -12.47
N TYR A 264 16.06 -4.48 -11.72
CA TYR A 264 15.94 -4.96 -10.35
C TYR A 264 16.30 -6.45 -10.22
N TYR A 265 15.73 -7.30 -11.08
CA TYR A 265 16.06 -8.74 -11.06
C TYR A 265 17.49 -9.03 -11.55
N SER A 266 18.03 -8.24 -12.47
CA SER A 266 19.41 -8.42 -12.94
C SER A 266 20.45 -8.16 -11.83
N GLU A 267 20.16 -7.25 -10.90
CA GLU A 267 21.01 -6.96 -9.75
C GLU A 267 21.09 -8.12 -8.75
N PHE A 268 20.11 -9.02 -8.73
CA PHE A 268 20.15 -10.23 -7.89
C PHE A 268 21.35 -11.16 -8.22
N GLN A 269 21.91 -11.10 -9.43
CA GLN A 269 23.07 -11.93 -9.80
C GLN A 269 24.37 -11.48 -9.18
N VAL A 270 24.56 -10.18 -8.98
CA VAL A 270 25.82 -9.61 -8.48
C VAL A 270 26.04 -9.95 -7.01
N THR A 271 24.99 -10.38 -6.34
CA THR A 271 24.96 -10.57 -4.88
C THR A 271 24.90 -12.03 -4.45
N GLN A 272 25.32 -12.98 -5.27
CA GLN A 272 25.36 -14.43 -4.93
C GLN A 272 26.25 -14.81 -3.71
N HIS A 273 26.95 -13.84 -3.12
CA HIS A 273 27.57 -13.98 -1.80
C HIS A 273 26.66 -13.54 -0.62
N ILE A 274 25.36 -13.31 -0.88
CA ILE A 274 24.46 -12.70 0.09
C ILE A 274 23.42 -13.72 0.58
N ASP A 275 23.86 -14.80 1.14
CA ASP A 275 23.02 -15.58 2.08
C ASP A 275 22.65 -14.77 3.33
N ASN A 276 23.30 -13.62 3.56
CA ASN A 276 23.11 -12.80 4.76
C ASN A 276 22.36 -11.47 4.55
N LEU A 277 22.17 -10.97 3.33
CA LEU A 277 21.48 -9.68 3.11
C LEU A 277 20.00 -9.83 2.75
N SER A 278 19.59 -10.94 2.16
CA SER A 278 18.18 -11.25 1.90
C SER A 278 17.37 -11.57 3.16
N LEU A 279 18.06 -11.90 4.26
CA LEU A 279 17.46 -12.13 5.58
C LEU A 279 17.10 -10.82 6.34
N GLN A 280 17.54 -9.66 5.87
CA GLN A 280 17.38 -8.40 6.61
C GLN A 280 16.12 -7.59 6.28
N ARG A 281 15.34 -7.97 5.25
CA ARG A 281 14.01 -7.40 5.01
C ARG A 281 12.96 -8.48 5.20
N PRO A 282 12.25 -8.48 6.33
CA PRO A 282 11.03 -9.27 6.43
C PRO A 282 10.10 -8.79 5.30
N ALA A 283 9.67 -9.71 4.46
CA ALA A 283 8.70 -9.46 3.39
C ALA A 283 7.32 -8.98 3.90
N SER A 284 7.28 -8.47 5.12
CA SER A 284 6.10 -8.04 5.87
C SER A 284 6.07 -6.53 6.15
N PHE A 285 7.04 -5.77 5.62
CA PHE A 285 7.16 -4.34 5.89
C PHE A 285 7.37 -3.53 4.61
N PRO A 286 7.08 -2.21 4.63
CA PRO A 286 7.36 -1.32 3.51
C PRO A 286 8.83 -1.34 3.08
N TYR A 287 9.07 -1.04 1.79
CA TYR A 287 10.41 -1.10 1.20
C TYR A 287 11.43 -0.09 1.77
N PRO A 288 11.07 1.14 2.23
CA PRO A 288 12.06 2.06 2.77
C PRO A 288 12.71 1.50 4.04
N SER A 289 14.03 1.50 4.10
CA SER A 289 14.83 1.04 5.23
C SER A 289 15.85 2.10 5.69
N SER A 290 15.76 3.30 5.15
CA SER A 290 16.51 4.48 5.58
C SER A 290 15.67 5.74 5.37
N PHE A 291 16.07 6.81 6.06
CA PHE A 291 15.51 8.15 5.88
C PHE A 291 16.60 9.20 5.82
N LYS A 292 16.33 10.29 5.12
CA LYS A 292 17.20 11.45 5.07
C LYS A 292 16.76 12.48 6.10
N MET A 293 17.71 12.92 6.92
CA MET A 293 17.51 14.05 7.81
C MET A 293 17.56 15.39 7.05
N ASP A 294 17.12 16.48 7.70
CA ASP A 294 17.16 17.83 7.10
C ASP A 294 18.59 18.30 6.74
N ASP A 295 19.64 17.70 7.33
CA ASP A 295 21.07 17.93 7.01
C ASP A 295 21.62 16.97 5.95
N ASN A 296 20.77 16.24 5.22
CA ASN A 296 21.10 15.25 4.17
C ASN A 296 21.80 13.97 4.67
N ARG A 297 21.95 13.74 5.96
CA ARG A 297 22.47 12.46 6.48
C ARG A 297 21.45 11.35 6.25
N ASP A 298 21.94 10.20 5.80
CA ASP A 298 21.13 9.01 5.58
C ASP A 298 21.20 8.08 6.80
N ILE A 299 20.07 7.82 7.42
CA ILE A 299 19.96 7.00 8.63
C ILE A 299 19.24 5.70 8.28
N LYS A 300 19.93 4.58 8.42
CA LYS A 300 19.35 3.24 8.22
C LYS A 300 18.60 2.81 9.48
N PHE A 301 17.53 2.05 9.28
CA PHE A 301 16.74 1.47 10.36
C PHE A 301 16.23 0.06 10.04
N ILE A 302 15.81 -0.65 11.06
CA ILE A 302 15.18 -1.98 10.96
C ILE A 302 13.76 -1.88 11.53
N TYR A 303 12.78 -2.38 10.78
CA TYR A 303 11.41 -2.57 11.28
C TYR A 303 11.38 -3.63 12.37
N LYS A 304 10.56 -3.39 13.39
CA LYS A 304 10.33 -4.33 14.48
C LYS A 304 8.90 -4.85 14.49
N ASN A 305 7.93 -3.96 14.50
CA ASN A 305 6.52 -4.32 14.46
C ASN A 305 5.66 -3.16 13.94
N GLN A 306 4.49 -3.47 13.46
CA GLN A 306 3.42 -2.52 13.20
C GLN A 306 2.78 -2.15 14.55
N LEU A 307 2.54 -0.86 14.77
CA LEU A 307 2.02 -0.37 16.05
C LEU A 307 0.50 -0.44 16.17
N CYS A 308 -0.19 -0.44 15.03
CA CYS A 308 -1.64 -0.49 14.99
C CYS A 308 -2.08 -1.23 13.73
N ASP A 309 -2.95 -2.23 13.89
CA ASP A 309 -3.51 -2.97 12.77
C ASP A 309 -4.27 -2.03 11.84
N GLY A 310 -4.12 -2.21 10.53
CA GLY A 310 -4.75 -1.38 9.51
C GLY A 310 -4.19 0.05 9.39
N LYS A 311 -3.16 0.43 10.16
CA LYS A 311 -2.44 1.71 10.01
C LYS A 311 -1.00 1.49 9.59
N LEU A 312 -0.53 2.33 8.68
CA LEU A 312 0.85 2.29 8.18
C LEU A 312 1.83 2.99 9.15
N VAL A 313 1.84 2.52 10.40
CA VAL A 313 2.64 3.07 11.50
C VAL A 313 3.47 1.94 12.12
N PHE A 314 4.78 2.08 12.10
CA PHE A 314 5.72 1.03 12.46
C PHE A 314 6.72 1.51 13.51
N ARG A 315 7.04 0.64 14.46
CA ARG A 315 8.18 0.83 15.36
C ARG A 315 9.43 0.35 14.66
N VAL A 316 10.46 1.18 14.67
CA VAL A 316 11.75 0.89 14.05
C VAL A 316 12.90 1.19 14.99
N GLN A 317 14.05 0.56 14.74
CA GLN A 317 15.29 0.79 15.49
C GLN A 317 16.37 1.29 14.52
N GLY A 318 17.03 2.39 14.87
CA GLY A 318 18.14 2.93 14.08
C GLY A 318 19.35 2.00 14.07
N GLN A 319 20.13 2.04 12.99
CA GLN A 319 21.34 1.24 12.83
C GLN A 319 22.64 2.06 12.95
N ASN A 320 22.57 3.38 12.74
CA ASN A 320 23.72 4.26 12.86
C ASN A 320 24.03 4.50 14.34
N GLU A 321 25.30 4.74 14.69
CA GLU A 321 25.74 4.90 16.09
C GLU A 321 24.90 5.92 16.88
N GLU A 322 24.53 7.04 16.26
CA GLU A 322 23.68 8.08 16.88
C GLU A 322 22.25 7.60 17.20
N PHE A 323 21.74 6.61 16.45
CA PHE A 323 20.37 6.09 16.55
C PHE A 323 20.28 4.62 16.96
N LYS A 324 21.41 3.94 17.21
CA LYS A 324 21.48 2.50 17.45
C LYS A 324 20.58 2.00 18.58
N ASP A 325 20.43 2.82 19.63
CA ASP A 325 19.60 2.48 20.80
C ASP A 325 18.31 3.30 20.86
N LYS A 326 18.00 4.04 19.78
CA LYS A 326 16.79 4.86 19.73
C LYS A 326 15.66 4.13 19.01
N TRP A 327 14.56 4.05 19.70
CA TRP A 327 13.29 3.65 19.10
C TRP A 327 12.65 4.83 18.38
N MET A 328 12.14 4.58 17.19
CA MET A 328 11.48 5.57 16.36
C MET A 328 10.17 5.01 15.82
N VAL A 329 9.28 5.91 15.42
CA VAL A 329 8.10 5.60 14.66
C VAL A 329 8.32 6.03 13.22
N VAL A 330 8.05 5.12 12.29
CA VAL A 330 7.93 5.42 10.87
C VAL A 330 6.46 5.30 10.48
N LYS A 331 5.89 6.38 9.95
CA LYS A 331 4.52 6.44 9.47
C LYS A 331 4.53 6.74 7.96
N PHE A 332 3.67 6.06 7.20
CA PHE A 332 3.43 6.35 5.79
C PHE A 332 2.05 6.98 5.63
N THR A 333 2.00 8.10 4.92
CA THR A 333 0.76 8.84 4.65
C THR A 333 0.86 9.59 3.33
N GLN A 334 -0.26 10.02 2.77
CA GLN A 334 -0.30 10.82 1.53
C GLN A 334 -0.27 12.34 1.82
N LYS A 335 -0.62 12.75 3.03
CA LYS A 335 -0.67 14.15 3.43
C LYS A 335 -0.12 14.29 4.84
N TYR A 336 0.71 15.31 5.08
CA TYR A 336 1.27 15.61 6.39
C TYR A 336 1.72 17.06 6.48
N CYS A 337 1.43 17.72 7.61
CA CYS A 337 1.87 19.10 7.86
C CYS A 337 3.12 19.13 8.74
N LYS A 338 4.31 19.22 8.11
CA LYS A 338 5.61 19.34 8.81
C LYS A 338 5.65 20.56 9.71
N GLU A 339 5.10 21.69 9.25
CA GLU A 339 5.15 22.98 9.93
C GLU A 339 4.34 22.95 11.23
N ALA A 340 3.12 22.39 11.21
CA ALA A 340 2.30 22.24 12.41
C ALA A 340 2.97 21.30 13.42
N HIS A 341 3.52 20.18 12.96
CA HIS A 341 4.24 19.24 13.82
C HIS A 341 5.47 19.92 14.46
N LYS A 342 6.32 20.57 13.67
CA LYS A 342 7.52 21.29 14.18
C LYS A 342 7.15 22.44 15.12
N PHE A 343 6.04 23.12 14.89
CA PHE A 343 5.54 24.13 15.84
C PHE A 343 5.17 23.50 17.18
N CYS A 344 4.42 22.40 17.16
CA CYS A 344 4.04 21.67 18.37
C CYS A 344 5.25 21.02 19.08
N GLU A 345 6.23 20.50 18.32
CA GLU A 345 7.49 20.02 18.88
C GLU A 345 8.24 21.10 19.68
N LYS A 346 8.36 22.31 19.12
CA LYS A 346 8.99 23.47 19.81
C LYS A 346 8.24 23.92 21.06
N LYS A 347 6.96 23.60 21.16
CA LYS A 347 6.12 23.83 22.34
C LYS A 347 6.06 22.64 23.29
N GLU A 348 6.83 21.60 23.00
CA GLU A 348 6.89 20.34 23.76
C GLU A 348 5.55 19.56 23.81
N ILE A 349 4.61 19.88 22.91
CA ILE A 349 3.29 19.26 22.80
C ILE A 349 3.18 18.28 21.62
N ALA A 350 4.28 17.85 21.04
CA ALA A 350 4.35 16.78 20.04
C ALA A 350 5.65 15.98 20.21
N PRO A 351 5.73 14.74 19.69
CA PRO A 351 6.99 14.01 19.64
C PRO A 351 8.00 14.73 18.74
N LYS A 352 9.29 14.46 18.92
CA LYS A 352 10.33 15.02 18.07
C LYS A 352 10.19 14.48 16.64
N LEU A 353 10.19 15.37 15.65
CA LEU A 353 10.18 15.01 14.23
C LEU A 353 11.62 14.92 13.72
N PHE A 354 12.07 13.70 13.35
CA PHE A 354 13.40 13.49 12.80
C PHE A 354 13.46 13.80 11.31
N ALA A 355 12.47 13.32 10.55
CA ALA A 355 12.42 13.52 9.10
C ALA A 355 11.00 13.48 8.55
N LEU A 356 10.81 14.15 7.41
CA LEU A 356 9.70 13.96 6.49
C LEU A 356 10.30 13.81 5.09
N ASN A 357 10.21 12.61 4.52
CA ASN A 357 10.73 12.32 3.19
C ASN A 357 9.59 12.01 2.22
N ASP A 358 9.65 12.62 1.05
CA ASP A 358 8.75 12.28 -0.05
C ASP A 358 9.20 10.98 -0.70
N LEU A 359 8.26 10.11 -1.01
CA LEU A 359 8.43 8.85 -1.71
C LEU A 359 7.62 8.87 -3.00
N SER A 360 7.92 7.94 -3.90
CA SER A 360 7.14 7.75 -5.12
C SER A 360 5.68 7.41 -4.83
N GLY A 361 4.78 7.76 -5.74
CA GLY A 361 3.33 7.56 -5.58
C GLY A 361 2.66 8.55 -4.64
N GLY A 362 3.31 9.69 -4.37
CA GLY A 362 2.79 10.72 -3.46
C GLY A 362 2.85 10.35 -1.98
N TRP A 363 3.52 9.25 -1.65
CA TRP A 363 3.73 8.85 -0.27
C TRP A 363 4.71 9.77 0.46
N LYS A 364 4.45 9.97 1.73
CA LYS A 364 5.34 10.64 2.68
C LYS A 364 5.72 9.67 3.78
N MET A 365 7.01 9.57 4.04
CA MET A 365 7.56 8.84 5.17
C MET A 365 7.88 9.83 6.28
N VAL A 366 7.11 9.76 7.36
CA VAL A 366 7.28 10.56 8.57
C VAL A 366 8.07 9.76 9.58
N VAL A 367 9.20 10.27 10.05
CA VAL A 367 10.02 9.62 11.08
C VAL A 367 10.05 10.49 12.32
N MET A 368 9.60 9.93 13.44
CA MET A 368 9.46 10.66 14.69
C MET A 368 9.88 9.83 15.91
N GLU A 369 10.01 10.48 17.03
CA GLU A 369 10.27 9.88 18.33
C GLU A 369 9.17 8.84 18.67
N TYR A 370 9.60 7.70 19.19
CA TYR A 370 8.69 6.71 19.75
C TYR A 370 8.39 7.09 21.23
N LEU A 371 7.12 7.32 21.51
CA LEU A 371 6.62 7.51 22.86
C LEU A 371 6.35 6.11 23.45
N SER A 372 7.21 5.69 24.38
CA SER A 372 7.12 4.31 24.90
C SER A 372 5.86 4.11 25.76
N ASP A 373 5.32 2.90 25.76
CA ASP A 373 4.14 2.54 26.55
C ASP A 373 4.40 2.63 28.07
N ASP A 374 5.67 2.63 28.49
CA ASP A 374 6.06 2.80 29.90
C ASP A 374 6.00 4.27 30.33
N GLU A 375 6.16 5.20 29.38
CA GLU A 375 6.20 6.64 29.64
C GLU A 375 4.91 7.37 29.23
N TYR A 376 4.20 6.86 28.21
CA TYR A 376 3.00 7.49 27.65
C TYR A 376 1.89 6.49 27.45
N ILE A 377 0.66 6.94 27.70
CA ILE A 377 -0.56 6.20 27.41
C ILE A 377 -1.44 7.04 26.47
N ASN A 378 -2.11 6.39 25.55
CA ASN A 378 -3.09 7.06 24.70
C ASN A 378 -4.29 7.54 25.53
N LEU A 379 -4.70 8.79 25.36
CA LEU A 379 -5.78 9.41 26.14
C LEU A 379 -7.10 8.59 26.04
N TYR A 380 -7.41 8.04 24.89
CA TYR A 380 -8.59 7.19 24.72
C TYR A 380 -8.55 5.95 25.64
N ASN A 381 -7.39 5.29 25.75
CA ASN A 381 -7.21 4.14 26.64
C ASN A 381 -7.27 4.56 28.11
N LEU A 382 -6.64 5.71 28.43
CA LEU A 382 -6.66 6.25 29.79
C LEU A 382 -8.08 6.56 30.27
N LEU A 383 -8.93 7.12 29.40
CA LEU A 383 -10.33 7.42 29.73
C LEU A 383 -11.19 6.16 29.92
N LYS A 384 -10.83 5.05 29.28
CA LYS A 384 -11.47 3.76 29.53
C LYS A 384 -11.14 3.17 30.89
N GLU A 385 -9.92 3.35 31.34
CA GLU A 385 -9.41 2.72 32.57
C GLU A 385 -9.71 3.55 33.84
N LYS A 386 -9.65 4.88 33.74
CA LYS A 386 -9.76 5.79 34.88
C LYS A 386 -10.93 6.74 34.73
N LYS A 387 -11.87 6.70 35.70
CA LYS A 387 -13.01 7.63 35.78
C LYS A 387 -12.73 8.86 36.66
N ASP A 388 -11.66 8.86 37.45
CA ASP A 388 -11.32 9.94 38.37
C ASP A 388 -10.43 11.00 37.68
N ASN A 389 -10.63 12.28 38.03
CA ASN A 389 -9.88 13.44 37.51
C ASN A 389 -10.07 13.77 36.01
N GLN A 390 -11.19 13.42 35.40
CA GLN A 390 -11.46 13.72 33.98
C GLN A 390 -11.47 15.23 33.67
N GLU A 391 -11.97 16.08 34.59
CA GLU A 391 -12.07 17.53 34.39
C GLU A 391 -10.70 18.21 34.27
N ASP A 392 -9.73 17.87 35.14
CA ASP A 392 -8.37 18.40 35.07
C ASP A 392 -7.67 17.98 33.78
N LEU A 393 -7.80 16.70 33.41
CA LEU A 393 -7.22 16.16 32.19
C LEU A 393 -7.84 16.80 30.94
N GLN A 394 -9.16 16.99 30.94
CA GLN A 394 -9.89 17.69 29.87
C GLN A 394 -9.37 19.14 29.71
N GLN A 395 -9.23 19.87 30.83
CA GLN A 395 -8.74 21.24 30.79
C GLN A 395 -7.29 21.33 30.28
N LYS A 396 -6.39 20.41 30.72
CA LYS A 396 -5.02 20.32 30.24
C LYS A 396 -4.97 20.06 28.73
N THR A 397 -5.80 19.13 28.26
CA THR A 397 -5.85 18.77 26.84
C THR A 397 -6.38 19.91 25.97
N ILE A 398 -7.40 20.66 26.46
CA ILE A 398 -7.90 21.87 25.80
C ILE A 398 -6.80 22.94 25.73
N ASN A 399 -5.99 23.08 26.76
CA ASN A 399 -4.88 24.06 26.76
C ASN A 399 -3.81 23.69 25.72
N VAL A 400 -3.53 22.39 25.53
CA VAL A 400 -2.63 21.89 24.48
C VAL A 400 -3.20 22.21 23.09
N ALA A 401 -4.51 22.04 22.86
CA ALA A 401 -5.16 22.46 21.63
C ALA A 401 -5.03 23.96 21.38
N LYS A 402 -5.22 24.78 22.41
CA LYS A 402 -5.05 26.25 22.30
C LYS A 402 -3.61 26.65 21.99
N LEU A 403 -2.61 25.90 22.47
CA LEU A 403 -1.20 26.12 22.11
C LEU A 403 -0.97 25.87 20.62
N LEU A 404 -1.50 24.82 20.03
CA LEU A 404 -1.48 24.60 18.58
C LEU A 404 -2.13 25.79 17.84
N HIS A 405 -3.33 26.18 18.29
CA HIS A 405 -4.09 27.28 17.69
C HIS A 405 -3.40 28.65 17.82
N SER A 406 -2.52 28.83 18.82
CA SER A 406 -1.74 30.08 18.96
C SER A 406 -0.72 30.30 17.85
N GLY A 407 -0.34 29.23 17.13
CA GLY A 407 0.50 29.28 15.95
C GLY A 407 -0.27 29.43 14.63
N ASP A 408 -1.56 29.65 14.71
CA ASP A 408 -2.47 29.68 13.55
C ASP A 408 -2.53 28.35 12.79
N TYR A 409 -2.39 27.23 13.52
CA TYR A 409 -2.57 25.89 13.00
C TYR A 409 -3.85 25.27 13.54
N VAL A 410 -4.43 24.39 12.72
CA VAL A 410 -5.51 23.46 13.06
C VAL A 410 -5.05 22.03 12.87
N HIS A 411 -5.65 21.09 13.60
CA HIS A 411 -5.32 19.69 13.52
C HIS A 411 -6.21 18.93 12.53
N GLY A 412 -7.50 19.18 12.55
CA GLY A 412 -8.52 18.57 11.70
C GLY A 412 -9.07 17.23 12.19
N ASP A 413 -8.29 16.47 13.00
CA ASP A 413 -8.73 15.22 13.64
C ASP A 413 -8.28 15.19 15.10
N LEU A 414 -8.53 16.28 15.85
CA LEU A 414 -8.09 16.39 17.24
C LEU A 414 -9.08 15.69 18.18
N ARG A 415 -8.74 14.46 18.56
CA ARG A 415 -9.56 13.60 19.41
C ARG A 415 -8.69 12.78 20.36
N ALA A 416 -9.31 12.15 21.36
CA ALA A 416 -8.62 11.41 22.41
C ALA A 416 -7.63 10.35 21.88
N SER A 417 -7.95 9.69 20.75
CA SER A 417 -7.05 8.70 20.13
C SER A 417 -5.78 9.30 19.51
N ASN A 418 -5.75 10.61 19.25
CA ASN A 418 -4.61 11.32 18.69
C ASN A 418 -3.83 12.14 19.74
N ILE A 419 -4.02 11.78 21.02
CA ILE A 419 -3.37 12.42 22.16
C ILE A 419 -2.70 11.36 23.03
N MET A 420 -1.44 11.64 23.37
CA MET A 420 -0.64 10.82 24.29
C MET A 420 -0.42 11.60 25.59
N VAL A 421 -0.63 10.96 26.72
CA VAL A 421 -0.48 11.53 28.07
C VAL A 421 0.63 10.77 28.78
N SER A 422 1.56 11.49 29.39
CA SER A 422 2.62 10.84 30.19
C SER A 422 2.02 10.12 31.42
N THR A 423 2.65 9.05 31.85
CA THR A 423 2.19 8.23 32.99
C THR A 423 2.13 9.03 34.30
N ASP A 424 2.93 10.10 34.43
CA ASP A 424 2.89 11.05 35.55
C ASP A 424 1.83 12.17 35.34
N MET A 425 1.06 12.16 34.25
CA MET A 425 -0.02 13.12 33.91
C MET A 425 0.44 14.58 33.73
N LYS A 426 1.75 14.82 33.55
CA LYS A 426 2.28 16.19 33.41
C LYS A 426 2.43 16.63 31.96
N HIS A 427 2.74 15.70 31.05
CA HIS A 427 3.02 15.99 29.66
C HIS A 427 1.93 15.41 28.75
N ILE A 428 1.48 16.22 27.80
CA ILE A 428 0.47 15.83 26.79
C ILE A 428 1.07 16.13 25.44
N LYS A 429 1.04 15.14 24.55
CA LYS A 429 1.54 15.27 23.19
C LYS A 429 0.44 14.96 22.17
N ILE A 430 0.33 15.80 21.15
CA ILE A 430 -0.52 15.60 19.97
C ILE A 430 0.27 14.75 18.98
N ILE A 431 -0.40 13.80 18.33
CA ILE A 431 0.14 12.97 17.26
C ILE A 431 -0.82 13.03 16.06
N ASP A 432 -0.35 12.58 14.88
CA ASP A 432 -1.18 12.43 13.68
C ASP A 432 -1.55 13.75 12.98
N PHE A 433 -0.54 14.45 12.43
CA PHE A 433 -0.69 15.74 11.74
C PHE A 433 -1.09 15.61 10.24
N ASP A 434 -1.80 14.55 9.87
CA ASP A 434 -2.13 14.26 8.46
C ASP A 434 -3.07 15.32 7.85
N TRP A 435 -4.03 15.81 8.61
CA TRP A 435 -5.00 16.82 8.15
C TRP A 435 -4.66 18.23 8.63
N SER A 436 -3.61 18.35 9.43
CA SER A 436 -3.20 19.63 9.99
C SER A 436 -2.75 20.63 8.93
N GLY A 437 -2.86 21.90 9.24
CA GLY A 437 -2.39 22.97 8.39
C GLY A 437 -2.66 24.35 8.98
N LYS A 438 -2.37 25.39 8.22
CA LYS A 438 -2.75 26.76 8.59
C LYS A 438 -4.27 26.93 8.55
N VAL A 439 -4.79 27.71 9.50
CA VAL A 439 -6.19 28.18 9.46
C VAL A 439 -6.47 28.78 8.10
N ASP A 440 -7.67 28.62 7.58
CA ASP A 440 -8.14 29.07 6.25
C ASP A 440 -7.49 28.39 5.03
N HIS A 441 -6.45 27.56 5.22
CA HIS A 441 -5.79 26.82 4.16
C HIS A 441 -5.96 25.28 4.28
N ALA A 442 -6.03 24.78 5.51
CA ALA A 442 -6.29 23.37 5.75
C ALA A 442 -7.74 23.04 5.42
N VAL A 443 -7.95 21.97 4.66
CA VAL A 443 -9.27 21.47 4.29
C VAL A 443 -9.43 20.01 4.67
N TYR A 444 -10.65 19.62 4.99
CA TYR A 444 -10.99 18.22 5.21
C TYR A 444 -10.77 17.38 3.95
N PRO A 445 -10.51 16.08 4.07
CA PRO A 445 -10.43 15.20 2.90
C PRO A 445 -11.81 15.05 2.23
N HIS A 446 -11.83 14.50 1.00
CA HIS A 446 -13.05 14.18 0.27
C HIS A 446 -14.01 13.23 1.01
N PHE A 447 -13.49 12.47 1.96
CA PHE A 447 -14.27 11.54 2.75
C PHE A 447 -13.94 11.70 4.23
N VAL A 448 -14.94 12.10 4.99
CA VAL A 448 -14.90 12.22 6.44
C VAL A 448 -15.80 11.15 7.03
N SER A 449 -15.34 10.46 8.07
CA SER A 449 -16.11 9.40 8.71
C SER A 449 -17.43 9.93 9.28
N THR A 450 -18.54 9.35 8.92
CA THR A 450 -19.87 9.73 9.44
C THR A 450 -20.12 9.25 10.87
N CYS A 451 -19.21 8.45 11.43
CA CYS A 451 -19.36 7.85 12.76
C CYS A 451 -18.78 8.69 13.89
N LEU A 452 -18.11 9.80 13.58
CA LEU A 452 -17.54 10.69 14.58
C LEU A 452 -18.49 11.88 14.86
N PRO A 453 -18.51 12.39 16.09
CA PRO A 453 -19.35 13.52 16.46
C PRO A 453 -18.73 14.85 16.01
N TRP A 454 -18.66 15.07 14.71
CA TRP A 454 -18.12 16.29 14.12
C TRP A 454 -18.88 17.55 14.52
N HIS A 455 -18.22 18.68 14.44
CA HIS A 455 -18.91 19.97 14.48
C HIS A 455 -19.92 20.08 13.30
N PRO A 456 -21.09 20.68 13.48
CA PRO A 456 -22.11 20.75 12.41
C PRO A 456 -21.62 21.37 11.08
N ASP A 457 -20.60 22.22 11.11
CA ASP A 457 -20.05 22.88 9.92
C ASP A 457 -19.00 22.04 9.20
N VAL A 458 -18.61 20.88 9.75
CA VAL A 458 -17.63 19.96 9.11
C VAL A 458 -18.28 19.27 7.93
N ASP A 459 -17.61 19.34 6.79
CA ASP A 459 -18.00 18.66 5.58
C ASP A 459 -16.76 18.38 4.71
N CYS A 460 -16.90 17.52 3.70
CA CYS A 460 -15.83 17.22 2.74
C CYS A 460 -15.31 18.47 2.07
N GLU A 461 -14.00 18.60 1.96
CA GLU A 461 -13.28 19.72 1.32
C GLU A 461 -13.51 21.10 1.93
N LYS A 462 -14.29 21.21 3.01
CA LYS A 462 -14.45 22.48 3.71
C LYS A 462 -13.22 22.85 4.54
N PRO A 463 -12.98 24.16 4.76
CA PRO A 463 -11.90 24.64 5.63
C PRO A 463 -12.02 24.07 7.05
N ILE A 464 -10.88 23.74 7.63
CA ILE A 464 -10.79 23.30 9.02
C ILE A 464 -10.64 24.52 9.92
N ALA A 465 -11.53 24.65 10.91
CA ALA A 465 -11.55 25.74 11.87
C ALA A 465 -11.07 25.29 13.27
N LYS A 466 -10.61 26.25 14.08
CA LYS A 466 -10.16 25.99 15.47
C LYS A 466 -11.30 25.43 16.34
N GLU A 467 -12.51 25.88 16.07
CA GLU A 467 -13.74 25.44 16.74
C GLU A 467 -14.02 23.95 16.48
N HIS A 468 -13.69 23.44 15.28
CA HIS A 468 -13.86 22.05 14.92
C HIS A 468 -12.97 21.14 15.79
N ASP A 469 -11.69 21.51 15.96
CA ASP A 469 -10.75 20.80 16.82
C ASP A 469 -11.25 20.74 18.28
N LEU A 470 -11.69 21.90 18.82
CA LEU A 470 -12.17 21.96 20.20
C LEU A 470 -13.47 21.21 20.40
N HIS A 471 -14.38 21.21 19.43
CA HIS A 471 -15.63 20.46 19.47
C HIS A 471 -15.36 18.96 19.50
N LEU A 472 -14.59 18.45 18.51
CA LEU A 472 -14.28 17.03 18.40
C LEU A 472 -13.51 16.51 19.63
N LEU A 473 -12.54 17.30 20.12
CA LEU A 473 -11.80 16.98 21.33
C LEU A 473 -12.72 16.81 22.53
N LYS A 474 -13.58 17.79 22.81
CA LYS A 474 -14.54 17.75 23.92
C LYS A 474 -15.45 16.52 23.79
N LYS A 475 -16.05 16.31 22.62
CA LYS A 475 -16.92 15.18 22.37
C LYS A 475 -16.23 13.84 22.57
N SER A 476 -14.97 13.70 22.14
CA SER A 476 -14.19 12.46 22.31
C SER A 476 -13.80 12.16 23.76
N ILE A 477 -13.80 13.16 24.64
CA ILE A 477 -13.55 13.01 26.08
C ILE A 477 -14.85 12.76 26.85
N GLU A 478 -15.92 13.50 26.51
CA GLU A 478 -17.25 13.39 27.15
C GLU A 478 -17.97 12.09 26.81
N SER A 479 -17.86 11.65 25.56
CA SER A 479 -18.44 10.37 25.14
C SER A 479 -17.63 9.27 25.77
N ASN A 480 -18.23 8.52 26.69
CA ASN A 480 -17.66 7.24 27.10
C ASN A 480 -17.26 6.50 25.80
N PRO A 481 -16.02 6.07 25.61
CA PRO A 481 -15.63 5.43 24.36
C PRO A 481 -16.53 4.21 24.14
N PHE A 482 -17.30 4.28 23.03
CA PHE A 482 -18.16 3.20 22.56
C PHE A 482 -17.33 2.00 22.12
#